data_38d68be3535d78448bbcc450ad35029f
#
_entry.id   38d68be3535d78448bbcc450ad35029f
#
_cell.length_a   1.000
_cell.length_b   1.000
_cell.length_c   1.000
_cell.angle_alpha   90.00
_cell.angle_beta   90.00
_cell.angle_gamma   90.00
#
_symmetry.space_group_name_H-M   'P 1'
#
loop_
_entity.id
_entity.type
_entity.pdbx_description
1 polymer ?
#
loop_
_entity_poly.entity_id
_entity_poly.type
_entity_poly.pdbx_seq_one_letter_code
_entity_poly.pdbx_strand_id
1 'polypeptide(L)'
;MKSIIFVILFFPLLVFSQDFSNADYIYLKRHEHIKVNFDNSKLGITKQITEQAKYITAKKLYFANESIGFDSFTSIENIDAFTVSPNTNKKIQVDYIETKRAFDNGIFYSDQETKNFTFPAVAKGAVTHLNYEEILKDPRFLGIFRFGSFVPTKSAKLTIEFPENVTIGYIDFNTTGYPIKFNKESIGKKNIYTWSIENIKGFQGEDRSESILYYLPHIIIYIKGYEQNGKNYPILNDVNDLYTWYASLVKQIGEQSLEKVHKITDDITKNLPSKRGKAEAIFNWVQDNITYVAFEDGLGGFIPRNAASVCDKRYGDCKDMANLLYEMLNHVNIESYRTWIGTRDRPYSYFEVPTPMVDNHMINTAIIDNDTIFLDATDSYVPFGMPSAFTQTKEALLGLDEDSFKVIKVPIQDSNKNTSNVTSTFTLENNTLKVLEQRKLSGYEKVDFIADYTYKKSNKTEEEFLKTTLALGNNKTKYSNITKQNFDNKNIALRLNYELTLNNYAKTIANKTYINLNIDRVLAKSKIDIEDRKYSKKIDHKFQKDFVSTFKIPEGYKINYVPKDFEFENSDYGYKIKYTQSDSEIIQNKTIYINTLSIQNKDFETWNSFIKSLIKAYKKSIIIEKEL
;
A
#
# COMPACT_ATOMS: atom_id res chain seq x y z
N MET A 1 -4.35 73.11 9.54
CA MET A 1 -3.36 72.17 8.97
C MET A 1 -3.20 71.01 9.92
N LYS A 2 -3.78 69.84 9.63
CA LYS A 2 -3.59 68.60 10.43
C LYS A 2 -2.62 67.72 9.64
N SER A 3 -1.42 67.53 10.19
CA SER A 3 -0.42 66.63 9.62
C SER A 3 -0.78 65.20 9.97
N ILE A 4 -1.01 64.37 8.96
CA ILE A 4 -1.19 62.92 9.09
C ILE A 4 0.24 62.28 9.00
N ILE A 5 0.69 61.70 10.10
CA ILE A 5 1.90 60.92 10.16
C ILE A 5 1.57 59.49 9.69
N PHE A 6 2.10 59.08 8.54
CA PHE A 6 2.01 57.69 8.05
C PHE A 6 3.14 56.89 8.74
N VAL A 7 2.78 56.03 9.67
CA VAL A 7 3.69 55.05 10.26
C VAL A 7 3.75 53.85 9.34
N ILE A 8 4.85 53.70 8.59
CA ILE A 8 5.15 52.49 7.81
C ILE A 8 5.66 51.44 8.80
N LEU A 9 4.82 50.47 9.15
CA LEU A 9 5.22 49.29 9.87
C LEU A 9 6.05 48.37 8.93
N PHE A 10 7.34 48.43 9.07
CA PHE A 10 8.27 47.45 8.50
C PHE A 10 8.08 46.13 9.28
N PHE A 11 7.30 45.17 8.71
CA PHE A 11 7.37 43.80 9.14
C PHE A 11 8.65 43.20 8.59
N PRO A 12 9.60 42.76 9.41
CA PRO A 12 10.73 42.01 8.92
C PRO A 12 10.18 40.66 8.42
N LEU A 13 10.25 40.43 7.12
CA LEU A 13 10.17 39.10 6.54
C LEU A 13 11.34 38.28 7.12
N LEU A 14 11.07 37.56 8.19
CA LEU A 14 11.96 36.51 8.69
C LEU A 14 12.03 35.44 7.60
N VAL A 15 12.97 35.60 6.67
CA VAL A 15 13.40 34.54 5.79
C VAL A 15 14.09 33.52 6.70
N PHE A 16 13.34 32.52 7.14
CA PHE A 16 13.94 31.34 7.76
C PHE A 16 14.77 30.64 6.69
N SER A 17 16.05 30.99 6.61
CA SER A 17 17.04 30.16 5.95
C SER A 17 17.03 28.81 6.67
N GLN A 18 16.43 27.79 6.07
CA GLN A 18 16.51 26.45 6.62
C GLN A 18 17.98 26.02 6.58
N ASP A 19 18.53 25.81 7.77
CA ASP A 19 19.91 25.35 7.93
C ASP A 19 19.94 23.83 7.68
N PHE A 20 20.62 23.40 6.62
CA PHE A 20 20.90 22.00 6.31
C PHE A 20 22.23 21.51 6.90
N SER A 21 22.81 22.25 7.86
CA SER A 21 24.11 21.92 8.48
C SER A 21 24.14 20.53 9.13
N ASN A 22 22.98 20.02 9.57
CA ASN A 22 22.83 18.69 10.17
C ASN A 22 22.59 17.57 9.15
N ALA A 23 22.47 17.87 7.86
CA ALA A 23 22.31 16.86 6.84
C ALA A 23 23.67 16.24 6.45
N ASP A 24 23.69 14.94 6.18
CA ASP A 24 24.88 14.26 5.68
C ASP A 24 25.07 14.43 4.17
N TYR A 25 23.98 14.65 3.42
CA TYR A 25 23.91 14.78 1.97
C TYR A 25 22.70 15.63 1.59
N ILE A 26 22.84 16.52 0.60
CA ILE A 26 21.76 17.39 0.12
C ILE A 26 21.77 17.51 -1.40
N TYR A 27 20.59 17.65 -1.98
CA TYR A 27 20.48 18.16 -3.35
C TYR A 27 20.59 19.69 -3.34
N LEU A 28 21.56 20.23 -4.08
CA LEU A 28 21.66 21.65 -4.36
C LEU A 28 20.65 22.09 -5.42
N LYS A 29 20.42 21.21 -6.42
CA LYS A 29 19.44 21.42 -7.49
C LYS A 29 18.79 20.10 -7.85
N ARG A 30 17.49 20.14 -8.09
CA ARG A 30 16.69 19.12 -8.77
C ARG A 30 15.75 19.84 -9.73
N HIS A 31 16.21 20.00 -10.96
CA HIS A 31 15.50 20.73 -11.99
C HIS A 31 15.10 19.79 -13.11
N GLU A 32 13.87 19.92 -13.57
CA GLU A 32 13.34 19.23 -14.73
C GLU A 32 12.80 20.25 -15.73
N HIS A 33 13.20 20.15 -16.97
CA HIS A 33 12.72 20.98 -18.06
C HIS A 33 12.12 20.09 -19.15
N ILE A 34 10.79 20.12 -19.24
CA ILE A 34 10.02 19.37 -20.22
C ILE A 34 9.82 20.26 -21.44
N LYS A 35 10.19 19.75 -22.63
CA LYS A 35 9.92 20.38 -23.91
C LYS A 35 8.93 19.52 -24.70
N VAL A 36 7.78 20.09 -25.01
CA VAL A 36 6.80 19.50 -25.91
C VAL A 36 6.94 20.19 -27.26
N ASN A 37 7.25 19.43 -28.29
CA ASN A 37 7.29 19.88 -29.66
C ASN A 37 6.13 19.26 -30.45
N PHE A 38 5.66 19.96 -31.46
CA PHE A 38 4.63 19.43 -32.37
C PHE A 38 5.10 19.64 -33.83
N ASP A 39 5.65 18.57 -34.38
CA ASP A 39 6.22 18.57 -35.74
C ASP A 39 5.65 17.43 -36.58
N ASN A 40 5.32 17.69 -37.84
CA ASN A 40 4.78 16.68 -38.74
C ASN A 40 3.61 15.86 -38.15
N SER A 41 2.69 16.52 -37.46
CA SER A 41 1.51 15.90 -36.85
C SER A 41 1.85 14.92 -35.68
N LYS A 42 3.02 15.04 -35.12
CA LYS A 42 3.46 14.21 -33.98
C LYS A 42 3.94 15.09 -32.80
N LEU A 43 3.60 14.66 -31.63
CA LEU A 43 4.15 15.20 -30.39
C LEU A 43 5.50 14.55 -30.10
N GLY A 44 6.51 15.39 -29.92
CA GLY A 44 7.82 15.00 -29.39
C GLY A 44 7.97 15.53 -27.98
N ILE A 45 8.36 14.71 -27.03
CA ILE A 45 8.51 15.10 -25.63
C ILE A 45 9.90 14.71 -25.15
N THR A 46 10.64 15.72 -24.70
CA THR A 46 11.97 15.56 -24.10
C THR A 46 11.96 16.19 -22.70
N LYS A 47 12.42 15.46 -21.70
CA LYS A 47 12.68 15.98 -20.37
C LYS A 47 14.18 16.10 -20.17
N GLN A 48 14.65 17.28 -19.84
CA GLN A 48 16.03 17.52 -19.45
C GLN A 48 16.11 17.56 -17.93
N ILE A 49 16.81 16.61 -17.35
CA ILE A 49 17.00 16.46 -15.93
C ILE A 49 18.36 17.03 -15.53
N THR A 50 18.39 17.88 -14.51
CA THR A 50 19.60 18.43 -13.92
C THR A 50 19.59 18.23 -12.42
N GLU A 51 20.54 17.44 -11.93
CA GLU A 51 20.73 17.23 -10.49
C GLU A 51 22.13 17.64 -10.06
N GLN A 52 22.21 18.32 -8.93
CA GLN A 52 23.47 18.63 -8.26
C GLN A 52 23.34 18.25 -6.80
N ALA A 53 24.26 17.48 -6.28
CA ALA A 53 24.22 17.06 -4.90
C ALA A 53 25.55 17.28 -4.19
N LYS A 54 25.50 17.62 -2.89
CA LYS A 54 26.69 17.89 -2.05
C LYS A 54 26.78 16.90 -0.89
N TYR A 55 27.95 16.33 -0.73
CA TYR A 55 28.30 15.45 0.38
C TYR A 55 28.80 16.28 1.57
N ILE A 56 27.97 16.47 2.58
CA ILE A 56 28.31 17.28 3.78
C ILE A 56 29.22 16.46 4.70
N THR A 57 28.99 15.17 4.81
CA THR A 57 29.82 14.25 5.61
C THR A 57 30.23 13.04 4.79
N ALA A 58 31.10 12.18 5.35
CA ALA A 58 31.50 10.91 4.72
C ALA A 58 30.48 9.76 4.93
N LYS A 59 29.40 9.97 5.69
CA LYS A 59 28.46 8.88 6.05
C LYS A 59 27.59 8.40 4.87
N LYS A 60 27.41 9.20 3.83
CA LYS A 60 26.50 8.94 2.70
C LYS A 60 27.24 8.70 1.38
N LEU A 61 28.49 8.22 1.44
CA LEU A 61 29.28 7.94 0.21
C LEU A 61 28.64 6.88 -0.70
N TYR A 62 27.75 6.05 -0.18
CA TYR A 62 27.00 5.08 -1.00
C TYR A 62 26.03 5.75 -2.00
N PHE A 63 25.67 7.02 -1.82
CA PHE A 63 24.94 7.81 -2.83
C PHE A 63 25.79 8.15 -4.06
N ALA A 64 27.07 7.76 -4.08
CA ALA A 64 27.88 7.85 -5.30
C ALA A 64 27.40 6.90 -6.40
N ASN A 65 26.72 5.80 -6.03
CA ASN A 65 26.13 4.88 -7.00
C ASN A 65 24.79 5.45 -7.49
N GLU A 66 24.70 5.67 -8.79
CA GLU A 66 23.53 6.20 -9.47
C GLU A 66 22.90 5.15 -10.38
N SER A 67 21.58 5.19 -10.48
CA SER A 67 20.80 4.30 -11.31
C SER A 67 19.62 5.04 -11.93
N ILE A 68 19.68 5.30 -13.24
CA ILE A 68 18.63 5.98 -14.00
C ILE A 68 17.78 4.91 -14.67
N GLY A 69 16.51 4.78 -14.22
CA GLY A 69 15.55 3.82 -14.78
C GLY A 69 14.94 4.32 -16.08
N PHE A 70 14.66 3.42 -17.01
CA PHE A 70 13.89 3.64 -18.23
C PHE A 70 13.25 2.34 -18.70
N ASP A 71 12.31 2.44 -19.63
CA ASP A 71 11.52 1.33 -20.16
C ASP A 71 11.26 1.51 -21.67
N SER A 72 10.36 0.72 -22.26
CA SER A 72 10.01 0.85 -23.68
C SER A 72 9.30 2.17 -24.01
N PHE A 73 8.70 2.87 -23.02
CA PHE A 73 8.07 4.19 -23.22
C PHE A 73 9.06 5.34 -23.13
N THR A 74 10.27 5.10 -22.64
CA THR A 74 11.29 6.11 -22.42
C THR A 74 12.63 5.67 -22.98
N SER A 75 13.46 6.61 -23.36
CA SER A 75 14.89 6.37 -23.63
C SER A 75 15.72 7.43 -22.95
N ILE A 76 16.91 7.04 -22.47
CA ILE A 76 17.85 7.94 -21.77
C ILE A 76 19.02 8.25 -22.71
N GLU A 77 19.22 9.54 -22.94
CA GLU A 77 20.27 10.05 -23.84
C GLU A 77 21.11 11.15 -23.15
N ASN A 78 22.23 11.49 -23.75
CA ASN A 78 23.06 12.64 -23.41
C ASN A 78 23.45 12.74 -21.90
N ILE A 79 23.86 11.61 -21.31
CA ILE A 79 24.27 11.60 -19.88
C ILE A 79 25.62 12.30 -19.74
N ASP A 80 25.64 13.43 -19.00
CA ASP A 80 26.86 14.10 -18.52
C ASP A 80 26.91 14.04 -16.99
N ALA A 81 27.79 13.20 -16.45
CA ALA A 81 27.90 12.95 -15.02
C ALA A 81 29.35 13.11 -14.56
N PHE A 82 29.56 13.92 -13.50
CA PHE A 82 30.89 14.18 -12.98
C PHE A 82 30.88 14.63 -11.50
N THR A 83 32.03 14.51 -10.86
CA THR A 83 32.25 15.02 -9.51
C THR A 83 33.20 16.24 -9.56
N VAL A 84 32.86 17.29 -8.82
CA VAL A 84 33.77 18.39 -8.52
C VAL A 84 34.47 18.11 -7.18
N SER A 85 35.77 17.91 -7.23
CA SER A 85 36.59 17.62 -6.05
C SER A 85 36.68 18.84 -5.12
N PRO A 86 36.43 18.68 -3.80
CA PRO A 86 36.40 19.78 -2.86
C PRO A 86 37.78 20.44 -2.65
N ASN A 87 38.87 19.68 -2.86
CA ASN A 87 40.23 20.16 -2.59
C ASN A 87 40.89 20.85 -3.80
N THR A 88 40.53 20.46 -5.01
CA THR A 88 41.19 20.89 -6.24
C THR A 88 40.29 21.63 -7.19
N ASN A 89 38.98 21.67 -6.94
CA ASN A 89 37.92 22.13 -7.86
C ASN A 89 37.98 21.48 -9.26
N LYS A 90 38.67 20.34 -9.39
CA LYS A 90 38.74 19.61 -10.66
C LYS A 90 37.46 18.87 -10.90
N LYS A 91 36.98 18.94 -12.15
CA LYS A 91 35.90 18.12 -12.69
C LYS A 91 36.48 16.73 -13.03
N ILE A 92 35.90 15.69 -12.47
CA ILE A 92 36.28 14.29 -12.72
C ILE A 92 35.06 13.60 -13.30
N GLN A 93 35.11 13.24 -14.59
CA GLN A 93 34.01 12.60 -15.32
C GLN A 93 33.75 11.18 -14.84
N VAL A 94 32.52 10.74 -15.02
CA VAL A 94 32.17 9.32 -14.99
C VAL A 94 32.66 8.70 -16.29
N ASP A 95 33.52 7.70 -16.19
CA ASP A 95 34.16 7.09 -17.37
C ASP A 95 33.36 5.92 -17.95
N TYR A 96 32.50 5.30 -17.13
CA TYR A 96 31.76 4.11 -17.51
C TYR A 96 30.32 4.13 -17.03
N ILE A 97 29.39 3.86 -17.93
CA ILE A 97 27.95 3.72 -17.67
C ILE A 97 27.50 2.38 -18.20
N GLU A 98 26.97 1.54 -17.34
CA GLU A 98 26.49 0.20 -17.66
C GLU A 98 24.97 0.19 -17.79
N THR A 99 24.45 -0.46 -18.82
CA THR A 99 23.01 -0.75 -18.92
C THR A 99 22.73 -2.13 -18.36
N LYS A 100 21.79 -2.21 -17.41
CA LYS A 100 21.34 -3.47 -16.80
C LYS A 100 19.82 -3.57 -16.89
N ARG A 101 19.31 -4.80 -16.97
CA ARG A 101 17.89 -5.04 -16.70
C ARG A 101 17.62 -4.81 -15.23
N ALA A 102 16.55 -4.10 -14.93
CA ALA A 102 16.06 -3.97 -13.56
C ALA A 102 15.25 -5.21 -13.22
N PHE A 103 15.60 -5.87 -12.11
CA PHE A 103 14.84 -6.99 -11.57
C PHE A 103 14.25 -6.54 -10.24
N ASP A 104 12.94 -6.30 -10.23
CA ASP A 104 12.20 -6.09 -8.99
C ASP A 104 11.72 -7.43 -8.42
N ASN A 105 11.77 -7.57 -7.09
CA ASN A 105 11.23 -8.74 -6.41
C ASN A 105 9.73 -8.85 -6.65
N GLY A 106 9.29 -9.91 -7.34
CA GLY A 106 7.89 -10.19 -7.63
C GLY A 106 7.48 -9.95 -9.10
N ILE A 107 8.34 -9.36 -9.93
CA ILE A 107 8.13 -9.22 -11.38
C ILE A 107 8.99 -10.27 -12.10
N PHE A 108 8.35 -11.15 -12.87
CA PHE A 108 9.05 -12.21 -13.60
C PHE A 108 9.75 -11.67 -14.86
N TYR A 109 9.12 -10.73 -15.54
CA TYR A 109 9.65 -10.10 -16.74
C TYR A 109 9.23 -8.63 -16.79
N SER A 110 10.21 -7.75 -16.94
CA SER A 110 10.02 -6.33 -17.15
C SER A 110 10.96 -5.86 -18.26
N ASP A 111 10.51 -4.90 -19.07
CA ASP A 111 11.35 -4.16 -20.01
C ASP A 111 12.13 -3.03 -19.31
N GLN A 112 11.98 -2.91 -18.01
CA GLN A 112 12.71 -1.91 -17.25
C GLN A 112 14.21 -2.18 -17.27
N GLU A 113 14.93 -1.17 -17.67
CA GLU A 113 16.40 -1.12 -17.68
C GLU A 113 16.90 0.04 -16.83
N THR A 114 18.15 -0.03 -16.45
CA THR A 114 18.81 1.04 -15.71
C THR A 114 20.15 1.38 -16.32
N LYS A 115 20.48 2.67 -16.36
CA LYS A 115 21.83 3.18 -16.62
C LYS A 115 22.52 3.34 -15.26
N ASN A 116 23.53 2.50 -14.99
CA ASN A 116 24.20 2.44 -13.71
C ASN A 116 25.63 2.96 -13.81
N PHE A 117 26.03 3.80 -12.88
CA PHE A 117 27.40 4.30 -12.77
C PHE A 117 27.72 4.73 -11.34
N THR A 118 28.98 4.96 -11.08
CA THR A 118 29.44 5.48 -9.79
C THR A 118 30.15 6.80 -10.00
N PHE A 119 29.76 7.83 -9.28
CA PHE A 119 30.47 9.10 -9.28
C PHE A 119 31.89 8.92 -8.72
N PRO A 120 32.93 9.32 -9.48
CA PRO A 120 34.31 9.14 -9.05
C PRO A 120 34.72 10.14 -7.96
N ALA A 121 35.70 9.76 -7.16
CA ALA A 121 36.37 10.62 -6.17
C ALA A 121 35.43 11.37 -5.20
N VAL A 122 34.31 10.75 -4.84
CA VAL A 122 33.36 11.32 -3.88
C VAL A 122 33.99 11.36 -2.48
N ALA A 123 33.94 12.51 -1.85
CA ALA A 123 34.45 12.75 -0.51
C ALA A 123 33.61 13.83 0.21
N LYS A 124 33.84 14.04 1.50
CA LYS A 124 33.25 15.16 2.23
C LYS A 124 33.51 16.48 1.51
N GLY A 125 32.48 17.24 1.21
CA GLY A 125 32.51 18.50 0.50
C GLY A 125 32.46 18.40 -1.03
N ALA A 126 32.55 17.19 -1.60
CA ALA A 126 32.41 16.98 -3.04
C ALA A 126 30.99 17.35 -3.52
N VAL A 127 30.92 17.80 -4.77
CA VAL A 127 29.65 18.08 -5.46
C VAL A 127 29.55 17.20 -6.71
N THR A 128 28.50 16.39 -6.79
CA THR A 128 28.18 15.63 -7.98
C THR A 128 27.22 16.40 -8.88
N HIS A 129 27.39 16.25 -10.17
CA HIS A 129 26.57 16.84 -11.23
C HIS A 129 26.08 15.73 -12.15
N LEU A 130 24.78 15.71 -12.40
CA LEU A 130 24.12 14.81 -13.33
C LEU A 130 23.20 15.60 -14.24
N ASN A 131 23.42 15.48 -15.56
CA ASN A 131 22.49 15.96 -16.57
C ASN A 131 22.21 14.82 -17.53
N TYR A 132 20.96 14.65 -17.93
CA TYR A 132 20.57 13.70 -18.96
C TYR A 132 19.26 14.11 -19.60
N GLU A 133 18.96 13.50 -20.73
CA GLU A 133 17.71 13.68 -21.44
C GLU A 133 16.90 12.37 -21.41
N GLU A 134 15.62 12.50 -21.09
CA GLU A 134 14.63 11.43 -21.18
C GLU A 134 13.67 11.76 -22.33
N ILE A 135 13.59 10.88 -23.33
CA ILE A 135 12.69 11.02 -24.48
C ILE A 135 11.48 10.13 -24.23
N LEU A 136 10.29 10.75 -24.16
CA LEU A 136 9.02 10.04 -23.98
C LEU A 136 8.43 9.70 -25.35
N LYS A 137 8.09 8.43 -25.56
CA LYS A 137 7.51 7.92 -26.80
C LYS A 137 5.98 8.00 -26.85
N ASP A 138 5.32 8.05 -25.68
CA ASP A 138 3.87 8.21 -25.56
C ASP A 138 3.52 9.41 -24.67
N PRO A 139 2.73 10.37 -25.19
CA PRO A 139 2.37 11.61 -24.50
C PRO A 139 1.52 11.40 -23.22
N ARG A 140 0.95 10.20 -23.02
CA ARG A 140 0.14 9.88 -21.85
C ARG A 140 0.97 9.67 -20.58
N PHE A 141 2.28 9.43 -20.71
CA PHE A 141 3.20 9.17 -19.61
C PHE A 141 4.07 10.36 -19.22
N LEU A 142 3.56 11.59 -19.37
CA LEU A 142 4.30 12.79 -18.98
C LEU A 142 4.67 12.78 -17.49
N GLY A 143 3.76 12.36 -16.60
CA GLY A 143 4.08 11.89 -15.26
C GLY A 143 3.99 12.94 -14.16
N ILE A 144 4.76 12.70 -13.10
CA ILE A 144 4.71 13.41 -11.83
C ILE A 144 6.07 14.06 -11.53
N PHE A 145 6.05 15.34 -11.15
CA PHE A 145 7.20 16.01 -10.57
C PHE A 145 7.03 16.16 -9.06
N ARG A 146 7.98 15.62 -8.28
CA ARG A 146 8.01 15.73 -6.82
C ARG A 146 9.00 16.80 -6.41
N PHE A 147 8.54 17.83 -5.68
CA PHE A 147 9.42 18.91 -5.20
C PHE A 147 10.39 18.43 -4.13
N GLY A 148 10.05 17.42 -3.37
CA GLY A 148 10.86 16.84 -2.30
C GLY A 148 11.21 15.37 -2.53
N SER A 149 12.12 14.86 -1.70
CA SER A 149 12.52 13.45 -1.64
C SER A 149 12.92 13.10 -0.19
N PHE A 150 13.49 11.91 0.02
CA PHE A 150 14.11 11.54 1.30
C PHE A 150 15.37 12.38 1.63
N VAL A 151 15.89 13.10 0.65
CA VAL A 151 17.07 13.96 0.78
C VAL A 151 16.63 15.43 0.80
N PRO A 152 17.15 16.26 1.72
CA PRO A 152 16.88 17.69 1.72
C PRO A 152 17.30 18.31 0.38
N THR A 153 16.48 19.21 -0.15
CA THR A 153 16.68 19.83 -1.46
C THR A 153 16.69 21.34 -1.34
N LYS A 154 17.77 21.98 -1.78
CA LYS A 154 17.92 23.43 -1.73
C LYS A 154 17.07 24.13 -2.78
N SER A 155 17.06 23.63 -4.01
CA SER A 155 16.27 24.18 -5.11
C SER A 155 15.62 23.07 -5.93
N ALA A 156 14.29 23.07 -6.00
CA ALA A 156 13.52 22.19 -6.88
C ALA A 156 12.73 23.05 -7.88
N LYS A 157 12.83 22.72 -9.17
CA LYS A 157 12.20 23.49 -10.25
C LYS A 157 11.69 22.56 -11.35
N LEU A 158 10.45 22.77 -11.74
CA LEU A 158 9.84 22.20 -12.93
C LEU A 158 9.55 23.30 -13.93
N THR A 159 9.95 23.11 -15.19
CA THR A 159 9.60 23.98 -16.30
C THR A 159 8.98 23.14 -17.40
N ILE A 160 7.87 23.56 -17.97
CA ILE A 160 7.32 22.96 -19.19
C ILE A 160 7.18 24.02 -20.27
N GLU A 161 7.77 23.76 -21.43
CA GLU A 161 7.71 24.56 -22.64
C GLU A 161 6.90 23.81 -23.70
N PHE A 162 5.86 24.44 -24.26
CA PHE A 162 4.99 23.83 -25.25
C PHE A 162 4.47 24.85 -26.26
N PRO A 163 4.13 24.45 -27.51
CA PRO A 163 3.60 25.36 -28.52
C PRO A 163 2.14 25.75 -28.23
N GLU A 164 1.71 26.87 -28.82
CA GLU A 164 0.37 27.45 -28.59
C GLU A 164 -0.80 26.51 -28.94
N ASN A 165 -0.57 25.59 -29.88
CA ASN A 165 -1.57 24.61 -30.33
C ASN A 165 -1.63 23.34 -29.46
N VAL A 166 -0.84 23.23 -28.41
CA VAL A 166 -0.89 22.13 -27.42
C VAL A 166 -1.52 22.65 -26.13
N THR A 167 -2.41 21.86 -25.55
CA THR A 167 -3.04 22.19 -24.26
C THR A 167 -2.52 21.28 -23.17
N ILE A 168 -1.93 21.89 -22.12
CA ILE A 168 -1.40 21.17 -20.96
C ILE A 168 -2.38 21.28 -19.80
N GLY A 169 -2.64 20.15 -19.14
CA GLY A 169 -3.26 20.06 -17.83
C GLY A 169 -2.21 19.90 -16.74
N TYR A 170 -2.49 20.42 -15.55
CA TYR A 170 -1.67 20.18 -14.37
C TYR A 170 -2.54 20.20 -13.11
N ILE A 171 -2.17 19.39 -12.13
CA ILE A 171 -2.86 19.28 -10.84
C ILE A 171 -1.79 19.20 -9.77
N ASP A 172 -1.94 20.04 -8.73
CA ASP A 172 -1.02 20.10 -7.61
C ASP A 172 -1.59 19.38 -6.39
N PHE A 173 -0.73 18.60 -5.73
CA PHE A 173 -1.05 17.82 -4.55
C PHE A 173 -0.11 18.16 -3.40
N ASN A 174 -0.68 18.26 -2.18
CA ASN A 174 0.04 18.51 -0.94
C ASN A 174 0.88 19.79 -0.95
N THR A 175 0.51 20.77 -1.76
CA THR A 175 1.24 22.04 -1.93
C THR A 175 0.91 23.07 -0.85
N THR A 176 -0.20 22.89 -0.12
CA THR A 176 -0.61 23.78 0.97
C THR A 176 0.46 23.87 2.04
N GLY A 177 0.88 25.09 2.39
CA GLY A 177 1.95 25.34 3.36
C GLY A 177 3.36 25.33 2.79
N TYR A 178 3.52 25.01 1.50
CA TYR A 178 4.81 25.10 0.80
C TYR A 178 4.83 26.38 -0.07
N PRO A 179 5.90 27.21 -0.01
CA PRO A 179 6.02 28.46 -0.78
C PRO A 179 6.41 28.18 -2.25
N ILE A 180 5.62 27.37 -2.95
CA ILE A 180 5.83 27.08 -4.35
C ILE A 180 5.45 28.28 -5.18
N LYS A 181 6.39 28.79 -5.98
CA LYS A 181 6.16 29.89 -6.92
C LYS A 181 5.74 29.31 -8.26
N PHE A 182 4.67 29.83 -8.82
CA PHE A 182 4.20 29.47 -10.15
C PHE A 182 4.24 30.69 -11.08
N ASN A 183 4.81 30.52 -12.27
CA ASN A 183 4.89 31.56 -13.30
C ASN A 183 4.42 31.01 -14.65
N LYS A 184 3.71 31.82 -15.41
CA LYS A 184 3.29 31.57 -16.79
C LYS A 184 3.80 32.67 -17.71
N GLU A 185 4.50 32.28 -18.77
CA GLU A 185 4.99 33.19 -19.78
C GLU A 185 4.60 32.67 -21.16
N SER A 186 4.37 33.60 -22.12
CA SER A 186 4.22 33.27 -23.52
C SER A 186 5.27 34.04 -24.32
N ILE A 187 6.13 33.33 -25.02
CA ILE A 187 7.23 33.88 -25.81
C ILE A 187 7.08 33.41 -27.25
N GLY A 188 6.72 34.35 -28.15
CA GLY A 188 6.37 34.02 -29.52
C GLY A 188 5.17 33.07 -29.59
N LYS A 189 5.35 31.89 -30.18
CA LYS A 189 4.33 30.84 -30.30
C LYS A 189 4.47 29.72 -29.24
N LYS A 190 5.14 30.00 -28.14
CA LYS A 190 5.40 29.02 -27.08
C LYS A 190 4.89 29.52 -25.74
N ASN A 191 4.34 28.64 -24.95
CA ASN A 191 3.98 28.82 -23.57
C ASN A 191 5.03 28.16 -22.67
N ILE A 192 5.36 28.81 -21.56
CA ILE A 192 6.32 28.31 -20.56
C ILE A 192 5.67 28.42 -19.19
N TYR A 193 5.48 27.29 -18.52
CA TYR A 193 5.02 27.24 -17.15
C TYR A 193 6.16 26.80 -16.26
N THR A 194 6.37 27.49 -15.14
CA THR A 194 7.46 27.19 -14.22
C THR A 194 6.95 27.14 -12.79
N TRP A 195 7.24 26.06 -12.09
CA TRP A 195 7.06 25.89 -10.66
C TRP A 195 8.41 25.78 -9.98
N SER A 196 8.59 26.49 -8.88
CA SER A 196 9.86 26.44 -8.14
C SER A 196 9.66 26.59 -6.65
N ILE A 197 10.52 25.95 -5.89
CA ILE A 197 10.58 26.07 -4.44
C ILE A 197 12.02 25.94 -3.97
N GLU A 198 12.33 26.65 -2.89
CA GLU A 198 13.63 26.62 -2.25
C GLU A 198 13.53 25.97 -0.84
N ASN A 199 14.57 25.26 -0.45
CA ASN A 199 14.80 24.75 0.90
C ASN A 199 13.71 23.79 1.41
N ILE A 200 13.50 22.66 0.72
CA ILE A 200 12.63 21.58 1.18
C ILE A 200 13.42 20.61 2.08
N LYS A 201 12.85 20.30 3.26
CA LYS A 201 13.38 19.27 4.16
C LYS A 201 13.24 17.89 3.52
N GLY A 202 14.15 16.99 3.86
CA GLY A 202 14.02 15.58 3.50
C GLY A 202 12.80 14.95 4.19
N PHE A 203 12.06 14.19 3.43
CA PHE A 203 10.98 13.34 3.94
C PHE A 203 11.59 12.18 4.73
N GLN A 204 10.97 11.78 5.82
CA GLN A 204 11.35 10.57 6.54
C GLN A 204 10.21 9.58 6.45
N GLY A 205 10.50 8.38 5.94
CA GLY A 205 9.53 7.29 5.94
C GLY A 205 9.23 6.84 7.37
N GLU A 206 7.97 6.59 7.66
CA GLU A 206 7.51 6.11 8.95
C GLU A 206 6.85 4.75 8.79
N ASP A 207 7.08 3.87 9.77
CA ASP A 207 6.47 2.54 9.74
C ASP A 207 4.94 2.62 9.64
N ARG A 208 4.38 1.87 8.69
CA ARG A 208 2.93 1.87 8.40
C ARG A 208 2.35 3.28 8.17
N SER A 209 3.07 4.19 7.55
CA SER A 209 2.46 5.41 6.99
C SER A 209 1.77 5.09 5.66
N GLU A 210 0.88 5.99 5.23
CA GLU A 210 0.38 5.97 3.87
C GLU A 210 1.54 6.21 2.87
N SER A 211 1.30 5.98 1.58
CA SER A 211 2.27 6.26 0.53
C SER A 211 2.77 7.71 0.59
N ILE A 212 4.04 7.92 0.22
CA ILE A 212 4.66 9.26 0.12
C ILE A 212 3.84 10.24 -0.75
N LEU A 213 3.04 9.73 -1.68
CA LEU A 213 2.15 10.53 -2.54
C LEU A 213 1.04 11.25 -1.76
N TYR A 214 0.71 10.82 -0.54
CA TYR A 214 -0.23 11.51 0.34
C TYR A 214 0.36 12.73 1.06
N TYR A 215 1.69 12.90 1.06
CA TYR A 215 2.37 13.88 1.90
C TYR A 215 3.34 14.78 1.15
N LEU A 216 4.05 14.28 0.15
CA LEU A 216 5.01 15.09 -0.60
C LEU A 216 4.29 16.06 -1.54
N PRO A 217 4.72 17.35 -1.56
CA PRO A 217 4.26 18.29 -2.56
C PRO A 217 4.70 17.85 -3.96
N HIS A 218 3.74 17.70 -4.85
CA HIS A 218 4.01 17.27 -6.22
C HIS A 218 2.98 17.82 -7.20
N ILE A 219 3.36 17.79 -8.47
CA ILE A 219 2.49 18.19 -9.59
C ILE A 219 2.40 17.02 -10.56
N ILE A 220 1.18 16.70 -10.98
CA ILE A 220 0.92 15.83 -12.12
C ILE A 220 0.70 16.72 -13.32
N ILE A 221 1.47 16.48 -14.38
CA ILE A 221 1.35 17.17 -15.65
C ILE A 221 0.92 16.18 -16.73
N TYR A 222 0.01 16.61 -17.59
CA TYR A 222 -0.49 15.78 -18.68
C TYR A 222 -0.87 16.64 -19.89
N ILE A 223 -0.87 16.04 -21.07
CA ILE A 223 -1.30 16.69 -22.32
C ILE A 223 -2.79 16.43 -22.49
N LYS A 224 -3.61 17.50 -22.42
CA LYS A 224 -5.04 17.40 -22.69
C LYS A 224 -5.34 17.07 -24.14
N GLY A 225 -4.57 17.65 -25.05
CA GLY A 225 -4.72 17.47 -26.48
C GLY A 225 -3.98 18.54 -27.26
N TYR A 226 -4.18 18.53 -28.57
CA TYR A 226 -3.62 19.53 -29.48
C TYR A 226 -4.62 19.91 -30.57
N GLU A 227 -4.41 21.09 -31.18
CA GLU A 227 -5.14 21.55 -32.33
C GLU A 227 -4.27 21.40 -33.58
N GLN A 228 -4.87 20.88 -34.67
CA GLN A 228 -4.24 20.79 -35.96
C GLN A 228 -5.28 21.05 -37.09
N ASN A 229 -5.00 21.99 -37.97
CA ASN A 229 -5.87 22.35 -39.10
C ASN A 229 -7.32 22.73 -38.64
N GLY A 230 -7.44 23.41 -37.48
CA GLY A 230 -8.74 23.80 -36.93
C GLY A 230 -9.53 22.66 -36.27
N LYS A 231 -8.93 21.48 -36.10
CA LYS A 231 -9.53 20.32 -35.45
C LYS A 231 -8.79 20.00 -34.15
N ASN A 232 -9.55 19.78 -33.07
CA ASN A 232 -9.01 19.34 -31.81
C ASN A 232 -8.83 17.82 -31.75
N TYR A 233 -7.70 17.39 -31.22
CA TYR A 233 -7.33 15.99 -30.97
C TYR A 233 -7.09 15.80 -29.47
N PRO A 234 -8.06 15.24 -28.73
CA PRO A 234 -7.90 14.97 -27.32
C PRO A 234 -6.90 13.84 -27.08
N ILE A 235 -6.20 13.89 -25.94
CA ILE A 235 -5.27 12.82 -25.48
C ILE A 235 -5.70 12.33 -24.11
N LEU A 236 -5.74 13.25 -23.10
CA LEU A 236 -6.16 12.99 -21.75
C LEU A 236 -6.86 14.25 -21.18
N ASN A 237 -7.90 14.77 -21.86
CA ASN A 237 -8.58 15.95 -21.39
C ASN A 237 -9.44 15.67 -20.15
N ASP A 238 -10.07 14.49 -20.12
CA ASP A 238 -10.90 14.03 -19.01
C ASP A 238 -10.89 12.48 -18.93
N VAL A 239 -11.70 11.92 -18.03
CA VAL A 239 -11.81 10.47 -17.81
C VAL A 239 -12.36 9.72 -19.04
N ASN A 240 -13.14 10.38 -19.94
CA ASN A 240 -13.62 9.74 -21.16
C ASN A 240 -12.46 9.46 -22.12
N ASP A 241 -11.51 10.39 -22.25
CA ASP A 241 -10.32 10.18 -23.07
C ASP A 241 -9.43 9.07 -22.50
N LEU A 242 -9.27 9.02 -21.16
CA LEU A 242 -8.55 7.93 -20.50
C LEU A 242 -9.23 6.59 -20.79
N TYR A 243 -10.56 6.52 -20.64
CA TYR A 243 -11.29 5.29 -20.92
C TYR A 243 -11.21 4.89 -22.42
N THR A 244 -11.33 5.85 -23.33
CA THR A 244 -11.16 5.60 -24.77
C THR A 244 -9.81 4.95 -25.07
N TRP A 245 -8.76 5.42 -24.39
CA TRP A 245 -7.46 4.78 -24.52
C TRP A 245 -7.46 3.36 -23.95
N TYR A 246 -7.99 3.13 -22.74
CA TYR A 246 -8.11 1.79 -22.14
C TYR A 246 -8.92 0.83 -23.01
N ALA A 247 -10.04 1.27 -23.55
CA ALA A 247 -10.84 0.48 -24.50
C ALA A 247 -10.04 0.12 -25.75
N SER A 248 -9.21 1.04 -26.25
CA SER A 248 -8.32 0.79 -27.41
C SER A 248 -7.25 -0.27 -27.13
N LEU A 249 -6.82 -0.40 -25.87
CA LEU A 249 -5.88 -1.45 -25.44
C LEU A 249 -6.57 -2.81 -25.37
N VAL A 250 -7.81 -2.85 -24.86
CA VAL A 250 -8.62 -4.09 -24.82
C VAL A 250 -8.88 -4.63 -26.24
N LYS A 251 -9.10 -3.76 -27.22
CA LYS A 251 -9.25 -4.16 -28.64
C LYS A 251 -7.99 -4.82 -29.23
N GLN A 252 -6.83 -4.65 -28.61
CA GLN A 252 -5.57 -5.27 -29.03
C GLN A 252 -5.37 -6.69 -28.46
N ILE A 253 -6.28 -7.17 -27.61
CA ILE A 253 -6.28 -8.57 -27.17
C ILE A 253 -6.54 -9.43 -28.42
N GLY A 254 -5.53 -10.17 -28.85
CA GLY A 254 -5.62 -10.96 -30.08
C GLY A 254 -6.74 -12.03 -30.02
N GLU A 255 -7.35 -12.30 -31.17
CA GLU A 255 -8.36 -13.38 -31.30
C GLU A 255 -7.70 -14.75 -31.14
N GLN A 256 -8.27 -15.59 -30.28
CA GLN A 256 -7.94 -17.00 -30.12
C GLN A 256 -9.21 -17.78 -29.83
N SER A 257 -9.19 -19.08 -30.16
CA SER A 257 -10.28 -19.96 -29.77
C SER A 257 -10.41 -20.05 -28.24
N LEU A 258 -11.58 -19.72 -27.72
CA LEU A 258 -11.92 -19.84 -26.31
C LEU A 258 -12.49 -21.22 -25.94
N GLU A 259 -12.51 -22.18 -26.87
CA GLU A 259 -13.13 -23.50 -26.68
C GLU A 259 -12.65 -24.21 -25.40
N LYS A 260 -11.35 -24.18 -25.14
CA LYS A 260 -10.79 -24.78 -23.91
C LYS A 260 -11.21 -24.02 -22.65
N VAL A 261 -11.27 -22.69 -22.69
CA VAL A 261 -11.73 -21.85 -21.57
C VAL A 261 -13.19 -22.15 -21.29
N HIS A 262 -14.02 -22.18 -22.34
CA HIS A 262 -15.45 -22.49 -22.24
C HIS A 262 -15.70 -23.90 -21.70
N LYS A 263 -14.96 -24.91 -22.20
CA LYS A 263 -15.06 -26.29 -21.70
C LYS A 263 -14.73 -26.38 -20.22
N ILE A 264 -13.66 -25.75 -19.76
CA ILE A 264 -13.32 -25.72 -18.32
C ILE A 264 -14.43 -25.04 -17.54
N THR A 265 -14.94 -23.92 -18.04
CA THR A 265 -16.03 -23.18 -17.38
C THR A 265 -17.28 -24.02 -17.25
N ASP A 266 -17.69 -24.72 -18.31
CA ASP A 266 -18.83 -25.64 -18.29
C ASP A 266 -18.62 -26.78 -17.29
N ASP A 267 -17.43 -27.40 -17.29
CA ASP A 267 -17.11 -28.50 -16.40
C ASP A 267 -17.20 -28.13 -14.92
N ILE A 268 -16.69 -26.94 -14.52
CA ILE A 268 -16.71 -26.49 -13.12
C ILE A 268 -18.07 -25.94 -12.69
N THR A 269 -18.95 -25.56 -13.63
CA THR A 269 -20.24 -24.92 -13.33
C THR A 269 -21.47 -25.83 -13.60
N LYS A 270 -21.30 -26.96 -14.27
CA LYS A 270 -22.42 -27.86 -14.75
C LYS A 270 -23.45 -28.27 -13.69
N ASN A 271 -23.01 -28.42 -12.43
CA ASN A 271 -23.88 -28.87 -11.34
C ASN A 271 -24.30 -27.74 -10.40
N LEU A 272 -24.03 -26.50 -10.76
CA LEU A 272 -24.30 -25.33 -9.92
C LEU A 272 -25.52 -24.57 -10.45
N PRO A 273 -26.62 -24.52 -9.68
CA PRO A 273 -27.89 -23.95 -10.17
C PRO A 273 -27.91 -22.41 -10.12
N SER A 274 -27.12 -21.78 -9.23
CA SER A 274 -27.15 -20.32 -9.03
C SER A 274 -26.03 -19.60 -9.75
N LYS A 275 -26.29 -18.39 -10.23
CA LYS A 275 -25.25 -17.50 -10.78
C LYS A 275 -24.12 -17.27 -9.78
N ARG A 276 -24.47 -17.05 -8.50
CA ARG A 276 -23.48 -16.81 -7.43
C ARG A 276 -22.55 -18.02 -7.24
N GLY A 277 -23.11 -19.24 -7.19
CA GLY A 277 -22.31 -20.46 -7.07
C GLY A 277 -21.39 -20.69 -8.27
N LYS A 278 -21.87 -20.40 -9.50
CA LYS A 278 -21.05 -20.48 -10.70
C LYS A 278 -19.89 -19.47 -10.67
N ALA A 279 -20.18 -18.21 -10.30
CA ALA A 279 -19.16 -17.17 -10.20
C ALA A 279 -18.10 -17.50 -9.14
N GLU A 280 -18.52 -18.03 -7.99
CA GLU A 280 -17.61 -18.48 -6.93
C GLU A 280 -16.71 -19.62 -7.41
N ALA A 281 -17.26 -20.61 -8.11
CA ALA A 281 -16.47 -21.72 -8.66
C ALA A 281 -15.45 -21.23 -9.70
N ILE A 282 -15.84 -20.30 -10.58
CA ILE A 282 -14.94 -19.68 -11.57
C ILE A 282 -13.84 -18.90 -10.87
N PHE A 283 -14.18 -18.04 -9.92
CA PHE A 283 -13.22 -17.23 -9.17
C PHE A 283 -12.19 -18.10 -8.44
N ASN A 284 -12.66 -19.10 -7.69
CA ASN A 284 -11.77 -20.03 -6.99
C ASN A 284 -10.89 -20.82 -7.97
N TRP A 285 -11.44 -21.22 -9.11
CA TRP A 285 -10.65 -21.93 -10.12
C TRP A 285 -9.51 -21.06 -10.66
N VAL A 286 -9.78 -19.78 -10.97
CA VAL A 286 -8.71 -18.85 -11.44
C VAL A 286 -7.65 -18.67 -10.36
N GLN A 287 -8.04 -18.41 -9.10
CA GLN A 287 -7.10 -18.30 -7.99
C GLN A 287 -6.22 -19.55 -7.78
N ASP A 288 -6.80 -20.75 -7.96
CA ASP A 288 -6.12 -22.01 -7.66
C ASP A 288 -5.28 -22.53 -8.83
N ASN A 289 -5.58 -22.09 -10.06
CA ASN A 289 -4.99 -22.64 -11.28
C ASN A 289 -4.11 -21.66 -12.06
N ILE A 290 -4.17 -20.38 -11.73
CA ILE A 290 -3.33 -19.36 -12.40
C ILE A 290 -2.34 -18.80 -11.39
N THR A 291 -1.07 -19.05 -11.61
CA THR A 291 0.00 -18.47 -10.78
C THR A 291 0.18 -17.00 -11.14
N TYR A 292 0.16 -16.12 -10.14
CA TYR A 292 0.45 -14.71 -10.37
C TYR A 292 1.91 -14.52 -10.80
N VAL A 293 2.10 -13.95 -11.98
CA VAL A 293 3.43 -13.63 -12.53
C VAL A 293 3.30 -12.31 -13.27
N ALA A 294 3.89 -11.25 -12.73
CA ALA A 294 3.85 -9.93 -13.34
C ALA A 294 4.68 -9.89 -14.65
N PHE A 295 4.04 -9.36 -15.69
CA PHE A 295 4.65 -9.08 -16.98
C PHE A 295 4.45 -7.60 -17.33
N GLU A 296 5.52 -6.83 -17.27
CA GLU A 296 5.51 -5.40 -17.53
C GLU A 296 6.46 -5.08 -18.68
N ASP A 297 6.01 -5.32 -19.94
CA ASP A 297 6.78 -5.05 -21.16
C ASP A 297 6.02 -4.03 -22.01
N GLY A 298 6.36 -2.76 -21.86
CA GLY A 298 5.77 -1.65 -22.57
C GLY A 298 4.24 -1.64 -22.52
N LEU A 299 3.57 -1.53 -23.66
CA LEU A 299 2.10 -1.62 -23.74
C LEU A 299 1.57 -2.96 -23.21
N GLY A 300 2.38 -4.03 -23.21
CA GLY A 300 2.02 -5.31 -22.57
C GLY A 300 1.79 -5.19 -21.07
N GLY A 301 2.31 -4.15 -20.41
CA GLY A 301 1.97 -3.80 -19.02
C GLY A 301 0.52 -3.33 -18.86
N PHE A 302 -0.15 -2.89 -19.95
CA PHE A 302 -1.52 -2.39 -19.96
C PHE A 302 -2.49 -3.29 -20.70
N ILE A 303 -2.03 -4.05 -21.71
CA ILE A 303 -2.85 -4.94 -22.55
C ILE A 303 -2.96 -6.31 -21.87
N PRO A 304 -4.17 -6.77 -21.49
CA PRO A 304 -4.34 -8.14 -21.02
C PRO A 304 -3.97 -9.15 -22.11
N ARG A 305 -3.32 -10.23 -21.72
CA ARG A 305 -3.10 -11.35 -22.61
C ARG A 305 -4.42 -12.09 -22.88
N ASN A 306 -4.50 -12.75 -24.03
CA ASN A 306 -5.66 -13.55 -24.40
C ASN A 306 -5.94 -14.64 -23.34
N ALA A 307 -7.21 -14.78 -22.94
CA ALA A 307 -7.67 -15.70 -21.90
C ALA A 307 -7.29 -17.18 -22.18
N ALA A 308 -7.32 -17.61 -23.45
CA ALA A 308 -6.89 -18.96 -23.82
C ALA A 308 -5.40 -19.18 -23.54
N SER A 309 -4.55 -18.19 -23.87
CA SER A 309 -3.12 -18.26 -23.57
C SER A 309 -2.83 -18.32 -22.07
N VAL A 310 -3.54 -17.51 -21.27
CA VAL A 310 -3.41 -17.51 -19.79
C VAL A 310 -3.84 -18.88 -19.22
N CYS A 311 -4.98 -19.37 -19.69
CA CYS A 311 -5.51 -20.69 -19.30
C CYS A 311 -4.55 -21.84 -19.64
N ASP A 312 -3.91 -21.80 -20.82
CA ASP A 312 -2.98 -22.83 -21.27
C ASP A 312 -1.67 -22.81 -20.46
N LYS A 313 -1.11 -21.62 -20.26
CA LYS A 313 0.18 -21.42 -19.61
C LYS A 313 0.12 -21.50 -18.08
N ARG A 314 -1.07 -21.35 -17.49
CA ARG A 314 -1.31 -21.39 -16.04
C ARG A 314 -0.59 -20.30 -15.25
N TYR A 315 -0.29 -19.17 -15.88
CA TYR A 315 0.22 -17.98 -15.22
C TYR A 315 -0.25 -16.69 -15.91
N GLY A 316 -0.37 -15.64 -15.13
CA GLY A 316 -0.76 -14.31 -15.57
C GLY A 316 -0.63 -13.28 -14.46
N ASP A 317 -0.70 -12.00 -14.81
CA ASP A 317 -0.77 -10.92 -13.85
C ASP A 317 -2.23 -10.44 -13.60
N CYS A 318 -2.39 -9.29 -12.94
CA CYS A 318 -3.70 -8.78 -12.56
C CYS A 318 -4.66 -8.63 -13.75
N LYS A 319 -4.19 -8.03 -14.84
CA LYS A 319 -5.02 -7.79 -16.03
C LYS A 319 -5.36 -9.08 -16.77
N ASP A 320 -4.45 -10.04 -16.77
CA ASP A 320 -4.63 -11.35 -17.38
C ASP A 320 -5.69 -12.17 -16.64
N MET A 321 -5.61 -12.19 -15.30
CA MET A 321 -6.58 -12.88 -14.45
C MET A 321 -7.96 -12.20 -14.52
N ALA A 322 -8.00 -10.86 -14.56
CA ALA A 322 -9.23 -10.10 -14.74
C ALA A 322 -9.90 -10.39 -16.10
N ASN A 323 -9.09 -10.50 -17.17
CA ASN A 323 -9.57 -10.87 -18.50
C ASN A 323 -10.07 -12.32 -18.56
N LEU A 324 -9.37 -13.25 -17.95
CA LEU A 324 -9.82 -14.65 -17.88
C LEU A 324 -11.13 -14.78 -17.11
N LEU A 325 -11.28 -14.09 -15.97
CA LEU A 325 -12.55 -14.01 -15.24
C LEU A 325 -13.68 -13.46 -16.10
N TYR A 326 -13.40 -12.38 -16.86
CA TYR A 326 -14.36 -11.77 -17.77
C TYR A 326 -14.89 -12.80 -18.80
N GLU A 327 -14.01 -13.52 -19.47
CA GLU A 327 -14.39 -14.50 -20.49
C GLU A 327 -15.16 -15.68 -19.91
N MET A 328 -14.73 -16.22 -18.76
CA MET A 328 -15.38 -17.33 -18.09
C MET A 328 -16.78 -16.97 -17.55
N LEU A 329 -16.92 -15.79 -16.91
CA LEU A 329 -18.19 -15.35 -16.33
C LEU A 329 -19.24 -15.05 -17.40
N ASN A 330 -18.84 -14.32 -18.46
CA ASN A 330 -19.75 -14.00 -19.57
C ASN A 330 -20.19 -15.24 -20.35
N HIS A 331 -19.34 -16.27 -20.47
CA HIS A 331 -19.70 -17.55 -21.09
C HIS A 331 -20.91 -18.22 -20.40
N VAL A 332 -21.02 -18.11 -19.09
CA VAL A 332 -22.17 -18.66 -18.32
C VAL A 332 -23.25 -17.62 -18.02
N ASN A 333 -23.34 -16.56 -18.82
CA ASN A 333 -24.33 -15.49 -18.74
C ASN A 333 -24.35 -14.76 -17.36
N ILE A 334 -23.18 -14.54 -16.79
CA ILE A 334 -22.99 -13.67 -15.64
C ILE A 334 -22.36 -12.37 -16.14
N GLU A 335 -23.12 -11.29 -16.02
CA GLU A 335 -22.67 -9.95 -16.38
C GLU A 335 -21.41 -9.59 -15.59
N SER A 336 -20.31 -9.31 -16.30
CA SER A 336 -19.06 -8.94 -15.67
C SER A 336 -18.24 -7.99 -16.54
N TYR A 337 -17.33 -7.25 -15.91
CA TYR A 337 -16.60 -6.15 -16.52
C TYR A 337 -15.13 -6.17 -16.15
N ARG A 338 -14.25 -5.90 -17.12
CA ARG A 338 -12.86 -5.55 -16.87
C ARG A 338 -12.83 -4.23 -16.12
N THR A 339 -12.09 -4.16 -15.02
CA THR A 339 -12.17 -3.05 -14.09
C THR A 339 -10.78 -2.55 -13.72
N TRP A 340 -10.45 -1.32 -14.11
CA TRP A 340 -9.21 -0.64 -13.70
C TRP A 340 -9.39 -0.03 -12.32
N ILE A 341 -8.36 -0.11 -11.47
CA ILE A 341 -8.43 0.34 -10.09
C ILE A 341 -7.06 0.76 -9.57
N GLY A 342 -7.02 1.83 -8.78
CA GLY A 342 -5.85 2.17 -7.99
C GLY A 342 -5.80 1.38 -6.68
N THR A 343 -4.60 1.03 -6.22
CA THR A 343 -4.43 0.57 -4.84
C THR A 343 -4.48 1.74 -3.86
N ARG A 344 -4.65 1.47 -2.56
CA ARG A 344 -4.65 2.50 -1.50
C ARG A 344 -3.36 3.32 -1.43
N ASP A 345 -2.30 2.92 -2.14
CA ASP A 345 -1.07 3.71 -2.24
C ASP A 345 -1.14 4.83 -3.29
N ARG A 346 -2.23 4.89 -4.09
CA ARG A 346 -2.54 5.94 -5.05
C ARG A 346 -3.61 6.88 -4.48
N PRO A 347 -3.32 8.16 -4.16
CA PRO A 347 -4.31 9.07 -3.57
C PRO A 347 -5.34 9.63 -4.56
N TYR A 348 -5.23 9.33 -5.83
CA TYR A 348 -5.92 10.01 -6.93
C TYR A 348 -7.32 9.47 -7.21
N SER A 349 -8.19 10.35 -7.74
CA SER A 349 -9.51 10.06 -8.31
C SER A 349 -9.43 10.09 -9.84
N TYR A 350 -10.22 9.26 -10.54
CA TYR A 350 -10.30 9.26 -12.00
C TYR A 350 -10.77 10.59 -12.58
N PHE A 351 -11.68 11.28 -11.86
CA PHE A 351 -12.19 12.57 -12.32
C PHE A 351 -11.23 13.73 -12.06
N GLU A 352 -10.36 13.61 -11.06
CA GLU A 352 -9.35 14.61 -10.73
C GLU A 352 -8.10 14.43 -11.58
N VAL A 353 -7.64 13.18 -11.75
CA VAL A 353 -6.40 12.82 -12.46
C VAL A 353 -6.74 11.87 -13.60
N PRO A 354 -7.21 12.38 -14.75
CA PRO A 354 -7.60 11.54 -15.89
C PRO A 354 -6.37 11.01 -16.65
N THR A 355 -5.45 10.35 -15.95
CA THR A 355 -4.19 9.81 -16.51
C THR A 355 -3.93 8.40 -15.99
N PRO A 356 -3.09 7.60 -16.66
CA PRO A 356 -2.72 6.26 -16.19
C PRO A 356 -2.05 6.20 -14.81
N MET A 357 -1.80 7.34 -14.17
CA MET A 357 -1.24 7.38 -12.82
C MET A 357 -2.26 7.12 -11.73
N VAL A 358 -3.56 7.18 -12.05
CA VAL A 358 -4.66 7.01 -11.09
C VAL A 358 -4.79 5.57 -10.61
N ASP A 359 -4.44 4.62 -11.46
CA ASP A 359 -4.51 3.20 -11.18
C ASP A 359 -3.16 2.49 -11.36
N ASN A 360 -3.07 1.28 -10.86
CA ASN A 360 -1.90 0.40 -10.97
C ASN A 360 -2.32 -1.06 -10.82
N HIS A 361 -3.63 -1.36 -10.96
CA HIS A 361 -4.18 -2.69 -10.79
C HIS A 361 -5.41 -2.89 -11.67
N MET A 362 -5.72 -4.13 -11.99
CA MET A 362 -6.89 -4.51 -12.74
C MET A 362 -7.56 -5.71 -12.09
N ILE A 363 -8.89 -5.65 -11.94
CA ILE A 363 -9.73 -6.70 -11.38
C ILE A 363 -10.91 -6.99 -12.31
N ASN A 364 -11.74 -7.94 -11.96
CA ASN A 364 -13.05 -8.13 -12.58
C ASN A 364 -14.15 -7.66 -11.63
N THR A 365 -15.21 -7.09 -12.17
CA THR A 365 -16.42 -6.76 -11.40
C THR A 365 -17.62 -7.48 -12.00
N ALA A 366 -18.30 -8.32 -11.22
CA ALA A 366 -19.48 -9.05 -11.64
C ALA A 366 -20.76 -8.44 -11.04
N ILE A 367 -21.86 -8.48 -11.81
CA ILE A 367 -23.18 -8.09 -11.34
C ILE A 367 -24.04 -9.34 -11.18
N ILE A 368 -24.39 -9.68 -9.94
CA ILE A 368 -25.13 -10.90 -9.62
C ILE A 368 -26.29 -10.52 -8.69
N ASP A 369 -27.51 -10.79 -9.13
CA ASP A 369 -28.74 -10.51 -8.37
C ASP A 369 -28.83 -9.04 -7.89
N ASN A 370 -28.40 -8.09 -8.73
CA ASN A 370 -28.24 -6.65 -8.49
C ASN A 370 -27.12 -6.26 -7.51
N ASP A 371 -26.36 -7.22 -6.99
CA ASP A 371 -25.18 -6.95 -6.18
C ASP A 371 -23.95 -6.73 -7.07
N THR A 372 -23.14 -5.75 -6.73
CA THR A 372 -21.83 -5.50 -7.35
C THR A 372 -20.76 -6.25 -6.57
N ILE A 373 -20.08 -7.19 -7.23
CA ILE A 373 -19.07 -8.06 -6.62
C ILE A 373 -17.70 -7.79 -7.25
N PHE A 374 -16.76 -7.32 -6.47
CA PHE A 374 -15.39 -7.10 -6.90
C PHE A 374 -14.59 -8.40 -6.76
N LEU A 375 -13.98 -8.85 -7.85
CA LEU A 375 -13.29 -10.12 -7.98
C LEU A 375 -11.81 -9.88 -8.30
N ASP A 376 -10.97 -9.97 -7.29
CA ASP A 376 -9.52 -9.85 -7.42
C ASP A 376 -8.85 -11.22 -7.19
N ALA A 377 -8.62 -11.95 -8.27
CA ALA A 377 -8.03 -13.29 -8.19
C ALA A 377 -6.51 -13.28 -7.94
N THR A 378 -5.86 -12.12 -7.92
CA THR A 378 -4.43 -12.01 -7.62
C THR A 378 -4.11 -12.30 -6.15
N ASP A 379 -5.08 -12.03 -5.26
CA ASP A 379 -4.99 -12.45 -3.86
C ASP A 379 -5.54 -13.88 -3.74
N SER A 380 -4.63 -14.85 -3.67
CA SER A 380 -4.95 -16.28 -3.68
C SER A 380 -5.77 -16.75 -2.47
N TYR A 381 -5.91 -15.95 -1.43
CA TYR A 381 -6.55 -16.35 -0.16
C TYR A 381 -7.85 -15.60 0.14
N VAL A 382 -8.15 -14.54 -0.61
CA VAL A 382 -9.39 -13.78 -0.44
C VAL A 382 -10.60 -14.61 -0.82
N PRO A 383 -11.64 -14.70 0.03
CA PRO A 383 -12.89 -15.36 -0.29
C PRO A 383 -13.64 -14.67 -1.43
N PHE A 384 -14.45 -15.42 -2.17
CA PHE A 384 -15.34 -14.86 -3.17
C PHE A 384 -16.26 -13.76 -2.59
N GLY A 385 -16.34 -12.63 -3.29
CA GLY A 385 -17.18 -11.49 -2.90
C GLY A 385 -16.58 -10.58 -1.84
N MET A 386 -15.35 -10.82 -1.43
CA MET A 386 -14.59 -9.94 -0.55
C MET A 386 -13.52 -9.21 -1.36
N PRO A 387 -13.50 -7.87 -1.40
CA PRO A 387 -12.45 -7.13 -2.11
C PRO A 387 -11.09 -7.32 -1.45
N SER A 388 -10.00 -7.20 -2.19
CA SER A 388 -8.66 -7.18 -1.61
C SER A 388 -8.49 -5.98 -0.66
N ALA A 389 -7.77 -6.16 0.46
CA ALA A 389 -7.63 -5.13 1.49
C ALA A 389 -7.06 -3.81 0.95
N PHE A 390 -6.15 -3.91 -0.02
CA PHE A 390 -5.48 -2.76 -0.63
C PHE A 390 -6.31 -2.01 -1.69
N THR A 391 -7.49 -2.53 -2.10
CA THR A 391 -8.41 -1.84 -3.03
C THR A 391 -9.58 -1.16 -2.35
N GLN A 392 -9.83 -1.42 -1.06
CA GLN A 392 -10.92 -0.80 -0.31
C GLN A 392 -10.83 0.73 -0.38
N THR A 393 -11.96 1.41 -0.45
CA THR A 393 -12.11 2.87 -0.60
C THR A 393 -11.74 3.45 -1.95
N LYS A 394 -11.14 2.67 -2.85
CA LYS A 394 -10.68 3.17 -4.14
C LYS A 394 -11.83 3.23 -5.15
N GLU A 395 -11.70 4.15 -6.09
CA GLU A 395 -12.54 4.20 -7.27
C GLU A 395 -12.13 3.09 -8.23
N ALA A 396 -13.12 2.41 -8.78
CA ALA A 396 -12.99 1.36 -9.76
C ALA A 396 -13.69 1.82 -11.05
N LEU A 397 -12.98 1.81 -12.17
CA LEU A 397 -13.49 2.16 -13.48
C LEU A 397 -13.85 0.88 -14.23
N LEU A 398 -15.15 0.63 -14.38
CA LEU A 398 -15.72 -0.52 -15.07
C LEU A 398 -15.88 -0.18 -16.57
N GLY A 399 -15.27 -0.94 -17.44
CA GLY A 399 -15.51 -0.85 -18.89
C GLY A 399 -16.78 -1.59 -19.26
N LEU A 400 -17.87 -0.87 -19.50
CA LEU A 400 -19.17 -1.46 -19.82
C LEU A 400 -19.20 -1.96 -21.27
N ASP A 401 -18.73 -1.15 -22.20
CA ASP A 401 -18.56 -1.46 -23.61
C ASP A 401 -17.39 -0.63 -24.20
N GLU A 402 -17.28 -0.53 -25.52
CA GLU A 402 -16.20 0.19 -26.17
C GLU A 402 -16.20 1.70 -25.91
N ASP A 403 -17.36 2.29 -25.66
CA ASP A 403 -17.58 3.74 -25.58
C ASP A 403 -18.12 4.19 -24.22
N SER A 404 -18.48 3.26 -23.35
CA SER A 404 -19.10 3.56 -22.07
C SER A 404 -18.43 2.88 -20.88
N PHE A 405 -18.39 3.60 -19.77
CA PHE A 405 -17.80 3.14 -18.51
C PHE A 405 -18.61 3.63 -17.31
N LYS A 406 -18.32 3.07 -16.16
CA LYS A 406 -18.87 3.50 -14.89
C LYS A 406 -17.78 3.55 -13.83
N VAL A 407 -17.70 4.63 -13.06
CA VAL A 407 -16.81 4.71 -11.89
C VAL A 407 -17.63 4.48 -10.63
N ILE A 408 -17.21 3.51 -9.84
CA ILE A 408 -17.85 3.15 -8.57
C ILE A 408 -16.79 2.99 -7.49
N LYS A 409 -17.21 3.08 -6.23
CA LYS A 409 -16.26 2.98 -5.10
C LYS A 409 -16.31 1.58 -4.48
N VAL A 410 -15.13 1.00 -4.27
CA VAL A 410 -15.02 -0.29 -3.54
C VAL A 410 -15.37 -0.08 -2.06
N PRO A 411 -16.30 -0.87 -1.52
CA PRO A 411 -16.73 -0.73 -0.13
C PRO A 411 -15.63 -1.15 0.86
N ILE A 412 -15.74 -0.62 2.07
CA ILE A 412 -14.93 -1.07 3.21
C ILE A 412 -15.64 -2.27 3.86
N GLN A 413 -14.92 -3.36 4.07
CA GLN A 413 -15.44 -4.49 4.84
C GLN A 413 -15.55 -4.13 6.33
N ASP A 414 -16.70 -4.42 6.92
CA ASP A 414 -16.94 -4.18 8.33
C ASP A 414 -16.09 -5.08 9.22
N SER A 415 -15.75 -4.59 10.41
CA SER A 415 -14.90 -5.31 11.38
C SER A 415 -15.50 -6.66 11.80
N ASN A 416 -16.82 -6.80 11.83
CA ASN A 416 -17.53 -8.04 12.17
C ASN A 416 -17.40 -9.14 11.11
N LYS A 417 -16.88 -8.84 9.91
CA LYS A 417 -16.51 -9.81 8.89
C LYS A 417 -15.07 -10.30 9.04
N ASN A 418 -14.23 -9.51 9.70
CA ASN A 418 -12.80 -9.76 9.89
C ASN A 418 -12.55 -10.09 11.35
N THR A 419 -12.80 -11.33 11.75
CA THR A 419 -12.85 -11.69 13.16
C THR A 419 -11.83 -12.73 13.56
N SER A 420 -11.34 -12.60 14.82
CA SER A 420 -10.60 -13.63 15.52
C SER A 420 -11.36 -13.96 16.82
N ASN A 421 -12.09 -15.08 16.84
CA ASN A 421 -12.82 -15.55 18.00
C ASN A 421 -12.00 -16.64 18.70
N VAL A 422 -11.64 -16.43 19.96
CA VAL A 422 -10.76 -17.28 20.74
C VAL A 422 -11.46 -17.76 21.99
N THR A 423 -11.49 -19.08 22.20
CA THR A 423 -11.96 -19.70 23.43
C THR A 423 -10.80 -20.45 24.07
N SER A 424 -10.50 -20.13 25.34
CA SER A 424 -9.38 -20.71 26.07
C SER A 424 -9.85 -21.24 27.42
N THR A 425 -9.51 -22.49 27.74
CA THR A 425 -9.74 -23.10 29.05
C THR A 425 -8.42 -23.28 29.75
N PHE A 426 -8.27 -22.66 30.92
CA PHE A 426 -7.05 -22.62 31.72
C PHE A 426 -7.19 -23.57 32.92
N THR A 427 -6.18 -24.41 33.13
CA THR A 427 -6.00 -25.24 34.32
C THR A 427 -4.63 -25.02 34.92
N LEU A 428 -4.53 -25.09 36.25
CA LEU A 428 -3.27 -24.92 36.97
C LEU A 428 -2.77 -26.26 37.52
N GLU A 429 -1.55 -26.64 37.11
CA GLU A 429 -0.87 -27.84 37.57
C GLU A 429 0.55 -27.46 38.07
N ASN A 430 0.78 -27.54 39.36
CA ASN A 430 2.10 -27.27 39.98
C ASN A 430 2.79 -25.99 39.44
N ASN A 431 2.12 -24.83 39.49
CA ASN A 431 2.56 -23.53 38.99
C ASN A 431 2.73 -23.45 37.42
N THR A 432 2.41 -24.50 36.72
CA THR A 432 2.34 -24.54 35.25
C THR A 432 0.89 -24.31 34.83
N LEU A 433 0.68 -23.36 33.93
CA LEU A 433 -0.63 -23.13 33.34
C LEU A 433 -0.77 -23.93 32.07
N LYS A 434 -1.76 -24.82 32.06
CA LYS A 434 -2.17 -25.55 30.85
C LYS A 434 -3.35 -24.83 30.23
N VAL A 435 -3.36 -24.65 28.92
CA VAL A 435 -4.44 -23.96 28.20
C VAL A 435 -4.84 -24.78 26.99
N LEU A 436 -6.13 -25.12 26.92
CA LEU A 436 -6.75 -25.61 25.70
C LEU A 436 -7.30 -24.40 24.95
N GLU A 437 -6.82 -24.13 23.74
CA GLU A 437 -7.26 -22.99 22.96
C GLU A 437 -7.85 -23.41 21.63
N GLN A 438 -8.99 -22.84 21.29
CA GLN A 438 -9.61 -22.88 19.98
C GLN A 438 -9.68 -21.46 19.44
N ARG A 439 -9.16 -21.25 18.23
CA ARG A 439 -9.17 -19.96 17.53
C ARG A 439 -9.90 -20.12 16.20
N LYS A 440 -10.89 -19.24 15.95
CA LYS A 440 -11.63 -19.17 14.70
C LYS A 440 -11.32 -17.86 14.01
N LEU A 441 -10.77 -17.92 12.80
CA LEU A 441 -10.37 -16.76 12.00
C LEU A 441 -11.28 -16.63 10.77
N SER A 442 -11.76 -15.39 10.50
CA SER A 442 -12.63 -15.08 9.36
C SER A 442 -12.16 -13.81 8.66
N GLY A 443 -12.51 -13.66 7.38
CA GLY A 443 -12.18 -12.47 6.59
C GLY A 443 -10.67 -12.26 6.49
N TYR A 444 -10.22 -11.01 6.54
CA TYR A 444 -8.79 -10.69 6.43
C TYR A 444 -7.94 -11.29 7.55
N GLU A 445 -8.47 -11.51 8.74
CA GLU A 445 -7.75 -12.21 9.81
C GLU A 445 -7.36 -13.64 9.40
N LYS A 446 -8.20 -14.31 8.60
CA LYS A 446 -7.86 -15.61 8.01
C LYS A 446 -6.89 -15.47 6.85
N VAL A 447 -7.12 -14.52 5.95
CA VAL A 447 -6.26 -14.25 4.79
C VAL A 447 -4.82 -13.99 5.25
N ASP A 448 -4.64 -13.08 6.20
CA ASP A 448 -3.31 -12.73 6.75
C ASP A 448 -2.64 -13.93 7.41
N PHE A 449 -3.40 -14.73 8.17
CA PHE A 449 -2.83 -15.92 8.80
C PHE A 449 -2.35 -16.95 7.78
N ILE A 450 -3.13 -17.20 6.71
CA ILE A 450 -2.75 -18.17 5.67
C ILE A 450 -1.57 -17.64 4.86
N ALA A 451 -1.56 -16.36 4.51
CA ALA A 451 -0.43 -15.73 3.82
C ALA A 451 0.85 -15.86 4.66
N ASP A 452 0.80 -15.48 5.93
CA ASP A 452 1.92 -15.64 6.87
C ASP A 452 2.37 -17.10 6.99
N TYR A 453 1.43 -18.04 7.04
CA TYR A 453 1.74 -19.47 7.08
C TYR A 453 2.49 -19.91 5.82
N THR A 454 2.00 -19.54 4.66
CA THR A 454 2.62 -19.92 3.38
C THR A 454 4.03 -19.35 3.21
N TYR A 455 4.22 -18.06 3.55
CA TYR A 455 5.50 -17.37 3.34
C TYR A 455 6.52 -17.61 4.46
N LYS A 456 6.09 -17.75 5.71
CA LYS A 456 7.00 -17.76 6.87
C LYS A 456 7.29 -19.16 7.43
N LYS A 457 6.47 -20.17 7.07
CA LYS A 457 6.63 -21.53 7.61
C LYS A 457 7.72 -22.37 6.95
N SER A 458 8.17 -22.04 5.74
CA SER A 458 8.97 -22.92 4.85
C SER A 458 9.98 -23.85 5.52
N ASN A 459 10.71 -23.37 6.56
CA ASN A 459 11.71 -24.15 7.30
C ASN A 459 11.41 -24.25 8.81
N LYS A 460 10.14 -24.06 9.23
CA LYS A 460 9.73 -24.09 10.63
C LYS A 460 8.76 -25.23 10.90
N THR A 461 8.79 -25.76 12.12
CA THR A 461 7.74 -26.65 12.62
C THR A 461 6.44 -25.85 12.83
N GLU A 462 5.30 -26.52 12.97
CA GLU A 462 4.02 -25.88 13.32
C GLU A 462 4.13 -25.10 14.65
N GLU A 463 4.81 -25.69 15.64
CA GLU A 463 5.04 -25.05 16.93
C GLU A 463 5.83 -23.73 16.77
N GLU A 464 6.94 -23.76 16.04
CA GLU A 464 7.80 -22.59 15.82
C GLU A 464 7.05 -21.48 15.06
N PHE A 465 6.24 -21.85 14.06
CA PHE A 465 5.41 -20.91 13.33
C PHE A 465 4.39 -20.24 14.28
N LEU A 466 3.58 -21.03 15.00
CA LEU A 466 2.58 -20.47 15.91
C LEU A 466 3.20 -19.64 17.03
N LYS A 467 4.34 -20.08 17.59
CA LYS A 467 5.07 -19.35 18.62
C LYS A 467 5.51 -17.96 18.14
N THR A 468 5.96 -17.85 16.88
CA THR A 468 6.39 -16.56 16.32
C THR A 468 5.22 -15.69 15.87
N THR A 469 4.17 -16.28 15.33
CA THR A 469 3.02 -15.56 14.77
C THR A 469 2.02 -15.11 15.83
N LEU A 470 1.64 -15.98 16.75
CA LEU A 470 0.67 -15.66 17.81
C LEU A 470 1.34 -15.05 19.06
N ALA A 471 2.58 -15.40 19.34
CA ALA A 471 3.40 -14.89 20.46
C ALA A 471 2.68 -14.90 21.82
N LEU A 472 1.93 -15.98 22.12
CA LEU A 472 1.10 -16.10 23.30
C LEU A 472 1.93 -16.33 24.58
N GLY A 473 1.45 -15.75 25.70
CA GLY A 473 2.04 -15.97 27.03
C GLY A 473 3.43 -15.33 27.18
N ASN A 474 4.47 -16.16 27.12
CA ASN A 474 5.87 -15.74 27.20
C ASN A 474 6.76 -16.54 26.22
N ASN A 475 8.05 -16.22 26.17
CA ASN A 475 9.00 -16.85 25.26
C ASN A 475 9.26 -18.36 25.55
N LYS A 476 8.82 -18.87 26.71
CA LYS A 476 8.93 -20.29 27.13
C LYS A 476 7.63 -21.08 26.88
N THR A 477 6.60 -20.45 26.31
CA THR A 477 5.36 -21.14 25.95
C THR A 477 5.66 -22.26 24.93
N LYS A 478 5.10 -23.44 25.18
CA LYS A 478 5.15 -24.59 24.27
C LYS A 478 3.77 -24.83 23.69
N TYR A 479 3.72 -25.17 22.42
CA TYR A 479 2.50 -25.57 21.71
C TYR A 479 2.54 -27.07 21.43
N SER A 480 1.40 -27.74 21.61
CA SER A 480 1.22 -29.17 21.31
C SER A 480 -0.21 -29.43 20.80
N ASN A 481 -0.43 -30.63 20.28
CA ASN A 481 -1.74 -31.10 19.79
C ASN A 481 -2.38 -30.13 18.77
N ILE A 482 -1.55 -29.57 17.87
CA ILE A 482 -1.97 -28.55 16.90
C ILE A 482 -2.80 -29.22 15.79
N THR A 483 -4.03 -28.74 15.59
CA THR A 483 -4.88 -29.14 14.47
C THR A 483 -5.45 -27.91 13.74
N LYS A 484 -5.64 -28.08 12.43
CA LYS A 484 -6.19 -27.05 11.53
C LYS A 484 -7.39 -27.62 10.77
N GLN A 485 -8.49 -26.90 10.73
CA GLN A 485 -9.68 -27.25 9.94
C GLN A 485 -10.03 -26.10 9.01
N ASN A 486 -10.50 -26.40 7.82
CA ASN A 486 -10.89 -25.43 6.79
C ASN A 486 -9.73 -24.51 6.35
N PHE A 487 -8.48 -25.03 6.37
CA PHE A 487 -7.33 -24.26 5.95
C PHE A 487 -7.41 -23.90 4.47
N ASP A 488 -7.74 -24.89 3.62
CA ASP A 488 -7.80 -24.74 2.17
C ASP A 488 -9.17 -24.22 1.66
N ASN A 489 -10.21 -24.17 2.50
CA ASN A 489 -11.53 -23.67 2.12
C ASN A 489 -11.63 -22.16 2.38
N LYS A 490 -11.48 -21.33 1.36
CA LYS A 490 -11.44 -19.86 1.48
C LYS A 490 -12.68 -19.24 2.13
N ASN A 491 -13.85 -19.79 1.93
CA ASN A 491 -15.15 -19.22 2.34
C ASN A 491 -15.59 -19.62 3.76
N ILE A 492 -14.96 -20.63 4.34
CA ILE A 492 -15.28 -21.09 5.70
C ILE A 492 -14.18 -20.63 6.65
N ALA A 493 -14.57 -20.19 7.85
CA ALA A 493 -13.64 -19.76 8.87
C ALA A 493 -12.60 -20.85 9.18
N LEU A 494 -11.33 -20.49 9.23
CA LEU A 494 -10.24 -21.34 9.70
C LEU A 494 -10.41 -21.59 11.19
N ARG A 495 -10.28 -22.85 11.61
CA ARG A 495 -10.23 -23.24 13.03
C ARG A 495 -8.86 -23.83 13.35
N LEU A 496 -8.24 -23.28 14.38
CA LEU A 496 -7.00 -23.76 14.97
C LEU A 496 -7.32 -24.27 16.37
N ASN A 497 -6.91 -25.50 16.70
CA ASN A 497 -6.96 -25.99 18.07
C ASN A 497 -5.52 -26.36 18.48
N TYR A 498 -5.14 -26.04 19.67
CA TYR A 498 -3.85 -26.36 20.23
C TYR A 498 -3.85 -26.30 21.76
N GLU A 499 -2.89 -26.95 22.35
CA GLU A 499 -2.61 -26.88 23.77
C GLU A 499 -1.39 -26.02 24.04
N LEU A 500 -1.45 -25.19 25.09
CA LEU A 500 -0.32 -24.41 25.55
C LEU A 500 0.15 -24.91 26.90
N THR A 501 1.45 -24.98 27.08
CA THR A 501 2.10 -25.17 28.38
C THR A 501 2.90 -23.91 28.69
N LEU A 502 2.46 -23.17 29.71
CA LEU A 502 3.09 -21.93 30.16
C LEU A 502 3.80 -22.20 31.51
N ASN A 503 5.07 -22.60 31.41
CA ASN A 503 5.89 -22.87 32.59
C ASN A 503 6.22 -21.58 33.34
N ASN A 504 6.11 -21.62 34.67
CA ASN A 504 6.40 -20.48 35.56
C ASN A 504 5.59 -19.21 35.23
N TYR A 505 4.39 -19.38 34.69
CA TYR A 505 3.52 -18.27 34.33
C TYR A 505 2.64 -17.84 35.49
N ALA A 506 2.11 -18.77 36.28
CA ALA A 506 1.49 -18.51 37.55
C ALA A 506 2.57 -18.26 38.64
N LYS A 507 2.31 -17.29 39.52
CA LYS A 507 3.23 -16.94 40.62
C LYS A 507 2.55 -17.18 41.96
N THR A 508 3.11 -18.07 42.77
CA THR A 508 2.63 -18.32 44.12
C THR A 508 3.50 -17.58 45.15
N ILE A 509 2.85 -16.82 46.01
CA ILE A 509 3.46 -16.09 47.13
C ILE A 509 2.66 -16.46 48.39
N ALA A 510 3.29 -17.13 49.34
CA ALA A 510 2.64 -17.76 50.47
C ALA A 510 1.52 -18.73 49.99
N ASN A 511 0.28 -18.53 50.42
CA ASN A 511 -0.87 -19.34 50.03
C ASN A 511 -1.66 -18.76 48.82
N LYS A 512 -1.21 -17.64 48.22
CA LYS A 512 -1.88 -16.95 47.12
C LYS A 512 -1.18 -17.20 45.79
N THR A 513 -1.96 -17.57 44.76
CA THR A 513 -1.47 -17.75 43.40
C THR A 513 -2.06 -16.71 42.48
N TYR A 514 -1.18 -16.00 41.76
CA TYR A 514 -1.48 -14.92 40.82
C TYR A 514 -1.46 -15.48 39.42
N ILE A 515 -2.55 -15.33 38.66
CA ILE A 515 -2.70 -15.87 37.30
C ILE A 515 -3.19 -14.77 36.36
N ASN A 516 -2.49 -14.54 35.29
CA ASN A 516 -2.87 -13.57 34.25
C ASN A 516 -3.52 -14.29 33.07
N LEU A 517 -4.82 -14.04 32.82
CA LEU A 517 -5.57 -14.63 31.72
C LEU A 517 -5.30 -13.95 30.37
N ASN A 518 -4.62 -12.78 30.36
CA ASN A 518 -4.28 -12.07 29.12
C ASN A 518 -2.99 -12.63 28.50
N ILE A 519 -3.05 -13.86 27.98
CA ILE A 519 -1.93 -14.48 27.26
C ILE A 519 -1.78 -13.91 25.86
N ASP A 520 -2.88 -13.50 25.20
CA ASP A 520 -2.89 -12.78 23.92
C ASP A 520 -3.07 -11.27 24.21
N ARG A 521 -2.02 -10.50 23.87
CA ARG A 521 -1.94 -9.06 24.16
C ARG A 521 -1.96 -8.25 22.87
N VAL A 522 -3.06 -8.37 22.14
CA VAL A 522 -3.31 -7.62 20.88
C VAL A 522 -3.06 -6.12 21.10
N LEU A 523 -2.40 -5.45 20.15
CA LEU A 523 -2.08 -4.02 20.15
C LEU A 523 -1.14 -3.53 21.28
N ALA A 524 -0.60 -4.41 22.12
CA ALA A 524 0.26 -3.97 23.24
C ALA A 524 1.52 -3.19 22.81
N LYS A 525 1.95 -3.35 21.55
CA LYS A 525 3.11 -2.66 20.96
C LYS A 525 2.72 -1.55 20.00
N SER A 526 1.44 -1.15 19.96
CA SER A 526 0.91 -0.23 18.96
C SER A 526 0.91 1.24 19.39
N LYS A 527 1.60 1.59 20.48
CA LYS A 527 1.79 2.98 20.89
C LYS A 527 2.47 3.76 19.76
N ILE A 528 2.00 4.98 19.52
CA ILE A 528 2.57 5.90 18.54
C ILE A 528 3.55 6.84 19.25
N ASP A 529 4.72 7.02 18.69
CA ASP A 529 5.65 8.07 19.12
C ASP A 529 5.17 9.40 18.54
N ILE A 530 4.58 10.23 19.39
CA ILE A 530 3.95 11.50 18.95
C ILE A 530 5.00 12.56 18.62
N GLU A 531 6.17 12.51 19.27
CA GLU A 531 7.23 13.50 19.06
C GLU A 531 7.89 13.31 17.68
N ASP A 532 8.08 12.06 17.26
CA ASP A 532 8.77 11.72 16.02
C ASP A 532 7.80 11.52 14.84
N ARG A 533 6.57 11.01 15.10
CA ARG A 533 5.63 10.68 14.02
C ARG A 533 4.88 11.89 13.49
N LYS A 534 4.96 12.08 12.16
CA LYS A 534 4.34 13.19 11.43
C LYS A 534 3.16 12.77 10.56
N TYR A 535 3.10 11.51 10.17
CA TYR A 535 2.12 11.01 9.20
C TYR A 535 1.13 10.05 9.83
N SER A 536 -0.08 10.00 9.28
CA SER A 536 -1.12 9.08 9.72
C SER A 536 -0.59 7.64 9.74
N LYS A 537 -1.13 6.83 10.67
CA LYS A 537 -0.81 5.41 10.75
C LYS A 537 -1.85 4.61 9.96
N LYS A 538 -1.42 3.94 8.91
CA LYS A 538 -2.25 3.06 8.07
C LYS A 538 -2.68 1.82 8.86
N ILE A 539 -3.94 1.45 8.71
CA ILE A 539 -4.53 0.19 9.16
C ILE A 539 -4.99 -0.56 7.91
N ASP A 540 -4.56 -1.80 7.78
CA ASP A 540 -4.78 -2.55 6.54
C ASP A 540 -6.26 -2.89 6.35
N HIS A 541 -6.95 -3.32 7.44
CA HIS A 541 -8.38 -3.59 7.44
C HIS A 541 -8.99 -3.36 8.82
N LYS A 542 -10.31 -3.16 8.87
CA LYS A 542 -11.07 -3.15 10.11
C LYS A 542 -11.16 -4.57 10.67
N PHE A 543 -11.17 -4.73 11.99
CA PHE A 543 -11.28 -6.05 12.61
C PHE A 543 -11.96 -6.01 13.98
N GLN A 544 -12.46 -7.18 14.42
CA GLN A 544 -12.90 -7.44 15.77
C GLN A 544 -12.29 -8.75 16.28
N LYS A 545 -11.77 -8.72 17.52
CA LYS A 545 -11.20 -9.89 18.19
C LYS A 545 -11.90 -10.13 19.53
N ASP A 546 -12.51 -11.30 19.64
CA ASP A 546 -13.26 -11.71 20.83
C ASP A 546 -12.56 -12.87 21.52
N PHE A 547 -12.44 -12.80 22.83
CA PHE A 547 -11.78 -13.80 23.65
C PHE A 547 -12.68 -14.18 24.82
N VAL A 548 -12.87 -15.48 25.00
CA VAL A 548 -13.50 -16.07 26.17
C VAL A 548 -12.46 -16.95 26.87
N SER A 549 -12.00 -16.51 28.05
CA SER A 549 -10.97 -17.20 28.82
C SER A 549 -11.58 -17.72 30.11
N THR A 550 -11.71 -19.03 30.26
CA THR A 550 -12.28 -19.71 31.44
C THR A 550 -11.15 -20.33 32.25
N PHE A 551 -10.94 -19.86 33.48
CA PHE A 551 -10.04 -20.46 34.44
C PHE A 551 -10.80 -21.38 35.38
N LYS A 552 -10.43 -22.66 35.45
CA LYS A 552 -10.98 -23.64 36.36
C LYS A 552 -10.28 -23.54 37.73
N ILE A 553 -11.05 -23.35 38.80
CA ILE A 553 -10.52 -23.29 40.16
C ILE A 553 -10.08 -24.71 40.58
N PRO A 554 -8.81 -24.93 40.92
CA PRO A 554 -8.35 -26.24 41.37
C PRO A 554 -8.98 -26.62 42.72
N GLU A 555 -9.14 -27.90 42.95
CA GLU A 555 -9.59 -28.43 44.29
C GLU A 555 -8.66 -27.95 45.41
N GLY A 556 -9.23 -27.52 46.55
CA GLY A 556 -8.51 -26.95 47.67
C GLY A 556 -8.07 -25.49 47.48
N TYR A 557 -8.67 -24.80 46.49
CA TYR A 557 -8.47 -23.35 46.32
C TYR A 557 -9.82 -22.62 46.28
N LYS A 558 -9.79 -21.37 46.76
CA LYS A 558 -10.91 -20.43 46.64
C LYS A 558 -10.48 -19.15 45.94
N ILE A 559 -11.46 -18.41 45.42
CA ILE A 559 -11.22 -17.12 44.81
C ILE A 559 -10.87 -16.09 45.89
N ASN A 560 -9.72 -15.43 45.75
CA ASN A 560 -9.30 -14.35 46.64
C ASN A 560 -9.56 -12.98 46.02
N TYR A 561 -9.32 -12.85 44.69
CA TYR A 561 -9.51 -11.58 43.97
C TYR A 561 -9.78 -11.80 42.49
N VAL A 562 -10.74 -11.04 41.96
CA VAL A 562 -11.01 -10.90 40.51
C VAL A 562 -10.90 -9.40 40.16
N PRO A 563 -10.23 -9.04 39.05
CA PRO A 563 -10.13 -7.66 38.62
C PRO A 563 -11.49 -7.04 38.30
N LYS A 564 -11.60 -5.71 38.47
CA LYS A 564 -12.76 -4.96 37.97
C LYS A 564 -12.77 -4.99 36.44
N ASP A 565 -13.93 -4.72 35.87
CA ASP A 565 -14.09 -4.53 34.43
C ASP A 565 -13.26 -3.33 33.93
N PHE A 566 -12.84 -3.41 32.66
CA PHE A 566 -12.12 -2.37 31.95
C PHE A 566 -12.75 -2.14 30.59
N GLU A 567 -12.86 -0.88 30.21
CA GLU A 567 -13.35 -0.52 28.88
C GLU A 567 -12.73 0.79 28.41
N PHE A 568 -12.69 0.95 27.10
CA PHE A 568 -12.41 2.19 26.40
C PHE A 568 -13.22 2.15 25.11
N GLU A 569 -14.10 3.13 24.89
CA GLU A 569 -14.99 3.17 23.76
C GLU A 569 -14.75 4.44 22.93
N ASN A 570 -14.62 4.26 21.62
CA ASN A 570 -14.54 5.28 20.59
C ASN A 570 -15.20 4.69 19.34
N SER A 571 -15.74 5.52 18.46
CA SER A 571 -16.33 5.06 17.18
C SER A 571 -15.37 4.23 16.32
N ASP A 572 -14.09 4.59 16.35
CA ASP A 572 -13.05 4.04 15.47
C ASP A 572 -12.28 2.88 16.08
N TYR A 573 -12.20 2.79 17.41
CA TYR A 573 -11.50 1.72 18.10
C TYR A 573 -11.90 1.64 19.56
N GLY A 574 -11.76 0.45 20.14
CA GLY A 574 -12.04 0.29 21.55
C GLY A 574 -11.78 -1.12 22.07
N TYR A 575 -12.00 -1.28 23.37
CA TYR A 575 -11.98 -2.58 23.98
C TYR A 575 -12.93 -2.64 25.19
N LYS A 576 -13.35 -3.88 25.51
CA LYS A 576 -14.11 -4.21 26.72
C LYS A 576 -13.58 -5.49 27.32
N ILE A 577 -13.29 -5.49 28.61
CA ILE A 577 -12.87 -6.68 29.39
C ILE A 577 -13.78 -6.80 30.59
N LYS A 578 -14.54 -7.89 30.66
CA LYS A 578 -15.46 -8.20 31.77
C LYS A 578 -15.06 -9.49 32.42
N TYR A 579 -15.28 -9.55 33.73
CA TYR A 579 -15.06 -10.76 34.54
C TYR A 579 -16.36 -11.21 35.19
N THR A 580 -16.60 -12.52 35.13
CA THR A 580 -17.64 -13.20 35.87
C THR A 580 -17.02 -14.35 36.67
N GLN A 581 -17.60 -14.73 37.80
CA GLN A 581 -17.09 -15.80 38.63
C GLN A 581 -18.20 -16.67 39.21
N SER A 582 -17.88 -17.92 39.43
CA SER A 582 -18.63 -18.88 40.24
C SER A 582 -17.66 -19.59 41.21
N ASP A 583 -18.16 -20.48 42.07
CA ASP A 583 -17.28 -21.24 42.99
C ASP A 583 -16.25 -22.12 42.24
N SER A 584 -16.55 -22.56 41.00
CA SER A 584 -15.73 -23.48 40.24
C SER A 584 -14.90 -22.84 39.11
N GLU A 585 -15.20 -21.58 38.74
CA GLU A 585 -14.51 -20.94 37.61
C GLU A 585 -14.57 -19.41 37.62
N ILE A 586 -13.59 -18.82 36.93
CA ILE A 586 -13.56 -17.39 36.57
C ILE A 586 -13.54 -17.29 35.07
N ILE A 587 -14.46 -16.50 34.49
CA ILE A 587 -14.53 -16.23 33.05
C ILE A 587 -14.16 -14.79 32.79
N GLN A 588 -13.21 -14.57 31.86
CA GLN A 588 -12.91 -13.26 31.29
C GLN A 588 -13.43 -13.21 29.85
N ASN A 589 -14.30 -12.24 29.56
CA ASN A 589 -14.73 -11.88 28.21
C ASN A 589 -14.00 -10.62 27.79
N LYS A 590 -13.27 -10.68 26.65
CA LYS A 590 -12.51 -9.56 26.13
C LYS A 590 -12.84 -9.36 24.65
N THR A 591 -13.29 -8.16 24.30
CA THR A 591 -13.49 -7.71 22.90
C THR A 591 -12.56 -6.56 22.61
N ILE A 592 -11.92 -6.56 21.44
CA ILE A 592 -11.08 -5.47 20.92
C ILE A 592 -11.51 -5.24 19.47
N TYR A 593 -11.73 -3.99 19.08
CA TYR A 593 -12.11 -3.66 17.71
C TYR A 593 -11.38 -2.46 17.16
N ILE A 594 -11.18 -2.47 15.83
CA ILE A 594 -10.70 -1.35 15.03
C ILE A 594 -11.67 -1.17 13.87
N ASN A 595 -12.32 -0.01 13.78
CA ASN A 595 -13.32 0.36 12.78
C ASN A 595 -12.85 1.42 11.80
N THR A 596 -11.57 1.77 11.81
CA THR A 596 -10.96 2.73 10.90
C THR A 596 -9.84 2.11 10.08
N LEU A 597 -9.55 2.68 8.92
CA LEU A 597 -8.41 2.29 8.07
C LEU A 597 -7.18 3.20 8.26
N SER A 598 -7.27 4.22 9.11
CA SER A 598 -6.15 5.13 9.38
C SER A 598 -6.33 5.81 10.73
N ILE A 599 -5.27 5.99 11.49
CA ILE A 599 -5.22 6.85 12.68
C ILE A 599 -4.58 8.17 12.26
N GLN A 600 -5.36 9.24 12.30
CA GLN A 600 -4.90 10.57 11.90
C GLN A 600 -4.07 11.22 13.02
N ASN A 601 -3.20 12.17 12.66
CA ASN A 601 -2.31 12.87 13.61
C ASN A 601 -3.06 13.48 14.80
N LYS A 602 -4.21 14.08 14.54
CA LYS A 602 -5.08 14.68 15.57
C LYS A 602 -5.58 13.68 16.62
N ASP A 603 -5.58 12.38 16.28
CA ASP A 603 -6.11 11.29 17.08
C ASP A 603 -5.02 10.50 17.83
N PHE A 604 -3.73 10.83 17.66
CA PHE A 604 -2.61 10.09 18.25
C PHE A 604 -2.61 10.08 19.78
N GLU A 605 -2.99 11.17 20.41
CA GLU A 605 -3.09 11.23 21.88
C GLU A 605 -4.21 10.32 22.39
N THR A 606 -5.37 10.36 21.74
CA THR A 606 -6.52 9.50 22.06
C THR A 606 -6.16 8.03 21.82
N TRP A 607 -5.51 7.72 20.70
CA TRP A 607 -4.98 6.38 20.43
C TRP A 607 -4.00 5.91 21.51
N ASN A 608 -3.05 6.74 21.90
CA ASN A 608 -2.09 6.38 22.94
C ASN A 608 -2.75 6.20 24.31
N SER A 609 -3.80 6.96 24.61
CA SER A 609 -4.60 6.81 25.82
C SER A 609 -5.34 5.47 25.82
N PHE A 610 -5.95 5.07 24.67
CA PHE A 610 -6.55 3.76 24.45
C PHE A 610 -5.51 2.64 24.69
N ILE A 611 -4.35 2.69 24.01
CA ILE A 611 -3.29 1.68 24.15
C ILE A 611 -2.77 1.60 25.61
N LYS A 612 -2.56 2.74 26.26
CA LYS A 612 -2.13 2.80 27.67
C LYS A 612 -3.16 2.15 28.60
N SER A 613 -4.43 2.42 28.39
CA SER A 613 -5.54 1.82 29.15
C SER A 613 -5.58 0.31 28.93
N LEU A 614 -5.49 -0.16 27.70
CA LEU A 614 -5.48 -1.59 27.34
C LEU A 614 -4.28 -2.32 27.97
N ILE A 615 -3.07 -1.74 27.90
CA ILE A 615 -1.87 -2.30 28.55
C ILE A 615 -2.04 -2.38 30.07
N LYS A 616 -2.71 -1.39 30.70
CA LYS A 616 -3.00 -1.42 32.13
C LYS A 616 -3.94 -2.57 32.48
N ALA A 617 -4.97 -2.82 31.67
CA ALA A 617 -5.88 -3.95 31.83
C ALA A 617 -5.15 -5.30 31.66
N TYR A 618 -4.25 -5.43 30.67
CA TYR A 618 -3.45 -6.65 30.44
C TYR A 618 -2.52 -7.03 31.61
N LYS A 619 -2.16 -6.11 32.49
CA LYS A 619 -1.31 -6.36 33.66
C LYS A 619 -2.09 -6.95 34.82
N LYS A 620 -3.42 -7.04 34.75
CA LYS A 620 -4.24 -7.52 35.84
C LYS A 620 -4.25 -9.05 35.90
N SER A 621 -4.18 -9.59 37.15
CA SER A 621 -4.23 -11.02 37.42
C SER A 621 -5.42 -11.31 38.35
N ILE A 622 -6.01 -12.47 38.19
CA ILE A 622 -6.87 -13.08 39.19
C ILE A 622 -5.97 -13.65 40.31
N ILE A 623 -6.51 -13.77 41.52
CA ILE A 623 -5.80 -14.38 42.66
C ILE A 623 -6.68 -15.47 43.25
N ILE A 624 -6.13 -16.66 43.35
CA ILE A 624 -6.71 -17.77 44.10
C ILE A 624 -5.88 -18.03 45.38
N GLU A 625 -6.51 -18.54 46.39
CA GLU A 625 -5.90 -18.81 47.68
C GLU A 625 -6.12 -20.27 48.08
N LYS A 626 -5.08 -20.96 48.52
CA LYS A 626 -5.17 -22.33 48.97
C LYS A 626 -5.96 -22.38 50.26
N GLU A 627 -6.96 -23.25 50.34
CA GLU A 627 -7.70 -23.51 51.57
C GLU A 627 -6.80 -24.24 52.56
N LEU A 628 -6.82 -23.82 53.81
CA LEU A 628 -6.00 -24.39 54.90
C LEU A 628 -6.61 -25.69 55.41
#